data_857467559a1179e432c7945242ce776f
#
_entry.id   857467559a1179e432c7945242ce776f
#
_cell.length_a   1.000
_cell.length_b   1.000
_cell.length_c   1.000
_cell.angle_alpha   90.00
_cell.angle_beta   90.00
_cell.angle_gamma   90.00
#
_symmetry.space_group_name_H-M   'P 1'
#
loop_
_entity.id
_entity.type
_entity.pdbx_description
1 polymer ?
#
loop_
_entity_poly.entity_id
_entity_poly.type
_entity_poly.pdbx_seq_one_letter_code
_entity_poly.pdbx_strand_id
1 'polypeptide(L)'
;MQLLQGTAKDKNVNIPNIEELEPNIHAGLKYLRFIRNRYFEKEPMDDMNKMLFTFASYNAGPAKINRRRTEARQAGLDPNVWFRNVEIATAKKIGLEPVRYVSNIYKYYIAYRLSVDKYYRKEAVKKGYNK
;
A
#
# COMPACT_ATOMS: atom_id res chain seq x y z
N MET A 1 -1.44 11.00 4.42
CA MET A 1 -2.50 10.02 4.17
C MET A 1 -3.85 10.69 4.33
N GLN A 2 -4.70 10.62 3.33
CA GLN A 2 -6.05 11.18 3.41
C GLN A 2 -7.04 10.08 3.68
N LEU A 3 -8.02 10.38 4.55
CA LEU A 3 -9.03 9.41 4.94
C LEU A 3 -10.39 10.11 5.00
N LEU A 4 -11.38 9.54 4.33
CA LEU A 4 -12.73 10.06 4.39
C LEU A 4 -13.32 9.82 5.78
N GLN A 5 -14.13 10.77 6.24
CA GLN A 5 -14.71 10.69 7.58
C GLN A 5 -15.56 9.44 7.77
N GLY A 6 -16.33 9.06 6.76
CA GLY A 6 -17.12 7.84 6.80
C GLY A 6 -16.28 6.58 6.97
N THR A 7 -15.10 6.53 6.33
CA THR A 7 -14.17 5.39 6.46
C THR A 7 -13.62 5.31 7.88
N ALA A 8 -13.24 6.45 8.47
CA ALA A 8 -12.71 6.49 9.84
C ALA A 8 -13.72 5.99 10.86
N LYS A 9 -15.01 6.21 10.61
CA LYS A 9 -16.08 5.79 11.51
C LYS A 9 -16.56 4.37 11.26
N ASP A 10 -16.09 3.72 10.21
CA ASP A 10 -16.42 2.33 9.90
C ASP A 10 -16.02 1.43 11.05
N LYS A 11 -16.85 0.38 11.30
CA LYS A 11 -16.60 -0.56 12.42
C LYS A 11 -15.24 -1.26 12.35
N ASN A 12 -14.68 -1.39 11.16
CA ASN A 12 -13.37 -2.03 10.97
C ASN A 12 -12.22 -1.11 11.35
N VAL A 13 -12.43 0.18 11.34
CA VAL A 13 -11.44 1.20 11.70
C VAL A 13 -11.66 1.68 13.13
N ASN A 14 -12.89 2.05 13.44
CA ASN A 14 -13.37 2.44 14.79
C ASN A 14 -12.50 3.51 15.47
N ILE A 15 -12.19 4.58 14.74
CA ILE A 15 -11.50 5.75 15.30
C ILE A 15 -12.47 6.93 15.28
N PRO A 16 -12.85 7.47 16.43
CA PRO A 16 -13.93 8.46 16.49
C PRO A 16 -13.57 9.86 16.02
N ASN A 17 -12.30 10.26 16.08
CA ASN A 17 -11.89 11.63 15.78
C ASN A 17 -10.79 11.67 14.72
N ILE A 18 -11.17 11.92 13.46
CA ILE A 18 -10.23 12.02 12.35
C ILE A 18 -9.74 13.46 12.10
N GLU A 19 -10.30 14.43 12.84
CA GLU A 19 -9.89 15.84 12.73
C GLU A 19 -8.47 16.04 13.26
N GLU A 20 -8.06 15.25 14.23
CA GLU A 20 -6.72 15.29 14.77
C GLU A 20 -5.78 14.43 13.92
N LEU A 21 -4.54 14.93 13.74
CA LEU A 21 -3.57 14.26 12.88
C LEU A 21 -3.28 12.82 13.33
N GLU A 22 -3.03 12.62 14.63
CA GLU A 22 -2.68 11.29 15.13
C GLU A 22 -3.81 10.29 14.98
N PRO A 23 -5.06 10.56 15.40
CA PRO A 23 -6.17 9.65 15.14
C PRO A 23 -6.39 9.36 13.66
N ASN A 24 -6.19 10.35 12.79
CA ASN A 24 -6.32 10.15 11.34
C ASN A 24 -5.27 9.18 10.81
N ILE A 25 -4.03 9.30 11.28
CA ILE A 25 -2.94 8.39 10.89
C ILE A 25 -3.25 6.98 11.38
N HIS A 26 -3.68 6.82 12.63
CA HIS A 26 -4.04 5.51 13.18
C HIS A 26 -5.20 4.88 12.41
N ALA A 27 -6.22 5.67 12.07
CA ALA A 27 -7.34 5.18 11.29
C ALA A 27 -6.89 4.70 9.91
N GLY A 28 -6.00 5.47 9.26
CA GLY A 28 -5.44 5.09 7.97
C GLY A 28 -4.66 3.79 8.03
N LEU A 29 -3.81 3.63 9.05
CA LEU A 29 -3.02 2.41 9.25
C LEU A 29 -3.92 1.20 9.53
N LYS A 30 -4.93 1.38 10.37
CA LYS A 30 -5.89 0.30 10.67
C LYS A 30 -6.63 -0.13 9.40
N TYR A 31 -7.03 0.82 8.58
CA TYR A 31 -7.75 0.52 7.34
C TYR A 31 -6.84 -0.19 6.33
N LEU A 32 -5.60 0.25 6.21
CA LEU A 32 -4.62 -0.45 5.37
C LEU A 32 -4.42 -1.90 5.83
N ARG A 33 -4.27 -2.10 7.14
CA ARG A 33 -4.14 -3.46 7.69
C ARG A 33 -5.38 -4.29 7.40
N PHE A 34 -6.56 -3.70 7.54
CA PHE A 34 -7.82 -4.37 7.23
C PHE A 34 -7.84 -4.82 5.77
N ILE A 35 -7.51 -3.93 4.83
CA ILE A 35 -7.50 -4.26 3.40
C ILE A 35 -6.52 -5.40 3.13
N ARG A 36 -5.31 -5.30 3.65
CA ARG A 36 -4.28 -6.33 3.43
C ARG A 36 -4.75 -7.68 3.94
N ASN A 37 -5.25 -7.72 5.18
CA ASN A 37 -5.65 -8.99 5.80
C ASN A 37 -6.86 -9.60 5.14
N ARG A 38 -7.81 -8.78 4.72
CA ARG A 38 -9.05 -9.27 4.13
C ARG A 38 -8.88 -9.73 2.68
N TYR A 39 -8.11 -9.01 1.89
CA TYR A 39 -8.12 -9.21 0.43
C TYR A 39 -6.84 -9.83 -0.10
N PHE A 40 -5.71 -9.66 0.55
CA PHE A 40 -4.42 -10.03 -0.05
C PHE A 40 -3.57 -10.98 0.78
N GLU A 41 -3.86 -11.17 2.06
CA GLU A 41 -3.00 -11.98 2.94
C GLU A 41 -2.84 -13.42 2.46
N LYS A 42 -3.92 -14.02 1.98
CA LYS A 42 -3.92 -15.42 1.52
C LYS A 42 -3.62 -15.57 0.03
N GLU A 43 -3.39 -14.47 -0.66
CA GLU A 43 -3.12 -14.54 -2.10
C GLU A 43 -1.67 -14.93 -2.35
N PRO A 44 -1.40 -15.67 -3.46
CA PRO A 44 -0.05 -16.15 -3.77
C PRO A 44 0.82 -15.05 -4.36
N MET A 45 1.08 -14.02 -3.58
CA MET A 45 1.93 -12.89 -3.95
C MET A 45 2.91 -12.63 -2.83
N ASP A 46 4.06 -12.03 -3.17
CA ASP A 46 5.06 -11.68 -2.16
C ASP A 46 4.61 -10.48 -1.30
N ASP A 47 5.35 -10.21 -0.23
CA ASP A 47 5.00 -9.14 0.70
C ASP A 47 5.01 -7.76 0.04
N MET A 48 5.94 -7.53 -0.88
CA MET A 48 6.01 -6.27 -1.62
C MET A 48 4.73 -6.05 -2.42
N ASN A 49 4.27 -7.06 -3.14
CA ASN A 49 3.06 -6.95 -3.93
C ASN A 49 1.81 -6.84 -3.05
N LYS A 50 1.76 -7.55 -1.92
CA LYS A 50 0.68 -7.37 -0.95
C LYS A 50 0.57 -5.91 -0.51
N MET A 51 1.70 -5.27 -0.26
CA MET A 51 1.75 -3.86 0.10
C MET A 51 1.27 -2.97 -1.05
N LEU A 52 1.77 -3.21 -2.26
CA LEU A 52 1.40 -2.39 -3.43
C LEU A 52 -0.09 -2.50 -3.73
N PHE A 53 -0.65 -3.70 -3.71
CA PHE A 53 -2.08 -3.91 -3.92
C PHE A 53 -2.92 -3.29 -2.80
N THR A 54 -2.42 -3.31 -1.58
CA THR A 54 -3.09 -2.68 -0.44
C THR A 54 -3.19 -1.17 -0.66
N PHE A 55 -2.10 -0.53 -1.08
CA PHE A 55 -2.12 0.91 -1.35
C PHE A 55 -2.99 1.25 -2.56
N ALA A 56 -2.95 0.45 -3.61
CA ALA A 56 -3.82 0.66 -4.77
C ALA A 56 -5.29 0.57 -4.35
N SER A 57 -5.62 -0.40 -3.50
CA SER A 57 -6.97 -0.60 -3.00
C SER A 57 -7.41 0.49 -2.03
N TYR A 58 -6.49 1.03 -1.25
CA TYR A 58 -6.76 2.18 -0.39
C TYR A 58 -7.20 3.39 -1.23
N ASN A 59 -6.53 3.59 -2.36
CA ASN A 59 -6.81 4.73 -3.24
C ASN A 59 -8.07 4.51 -4.09
N ALA A 60 -8.21 3.34 -4.72
CA ALA A 60 -9.23 3.11 -5.72
C ALA A 60 -10.37 2.20 -5.27
N GLY A 61 -10.21 1.50 -4.16
CA GLY A 61 -11.17 0.54 -3.65
C GLY A 61 -10.78 -0.91 -3.96
N PRO A 62 -10.92 -1.83 -2.98
CA PRO A 62 -10.46 -3.21 -3.17
C PRO A 62 -11.23 -3.98 -4.25
N ALA A 63 -12.54 -3.74 -4.37
CA ALA A 63 -13.34 -4.42 -5.39
C ALA A 63 -12.89 -4.05 -6.80
N LYS A 64 -12.59 -2.75 -7.02
CA LYS A 64 -12.11 -2.28 -8.32
C LYS A 64 -10.76 -2.88 -8.66
N ILE A 65 -9.84 -2.90 -7.71
CA ILE A 65 -8.50 -3.44 -7.91
C ILE A 65 -8.56 -4.95 -8.18
N ASN A 66 -9.38 -5.69 -7.45
CA ASN A 66 -9.52 -7.13 -7.70
C ASN A 66 -10.09 -7.41 -9.09
N ARG A 67 -10.97 -6.57 -9.60
CA ARG A 67 -11.43 -6.69 -10.99
C ARG A 67 -10.29 -6.45 -11.98
N ARG A 68 -9.40 -5.51 -11.69
CA ARG A 68 -8.22 -5.28 -12.55
C ARG A 68 -7.28 -6.48 -12.54
N ARG A 69 -7.17 -7.16 -11.40
CA ARG A 69 -6.38 -8.40 -11.32
C ARG A 69 -6.95 -9.47 -12.26
N THR A 70 -8.26 -9.63 -12.27
CA THR A 70 -8.92 -10.58 -13.18
C THR A 70 -8.68 -10.22 -14.65
N GLU A 71 -8.80 -8.95 -14.99
CA GLU A 71 -8.56 -8.47 -16.36
C GLU A 71 -7.10 -8.67 -16.78
N ALA A 72 -6.16 -8.44 -15.86
CA ALA A 72 -4.74 -8.68 -16.12
C ALA A 72 -4.50 -10.14 -16.45
N ARG A 73 -5.09 -11.04 -15.67
CA ARG A 73 -4.99 -12.49 -15.93
C ARG A 73 -5.51 -12.83 -17.31
N GLN A 74 -6.66 -12.31 -17.69
CA GLN A 74 -7.27 -12.54 -19.00
C GLN A 74 -6.41 -12.01 -20.13
N ALA A 75 -5.62 -10.97 -19.88
CA ALA A 75 -4.72 -10.39 -20.86
C ALA A 75 -3.34 -11.06 -20.90
N GLY A 76 -3.13 -12.14 -20.15
CA GLY A 76 -1.86 -12.85 -20.11
C GLY A 76 -0.83 -12.24 -19.16
N LEU A 77 -1.25 -11.30 -18.31
CA LEU A 77 -0.39 -10.68 -17.30
C LEU A 77 -0.52 -11.41 -15.97
N ASP A 78 0.41 -11.14 -15.04
CA ASP A 78 0.39 -11.77 -13.72
C ASP A 78 -0.56 -11.02 -12.78
N PRO A 79 -1.66 -11.65 -12.33
CA PRO A 79 -2.61 -10.99 -11.43
C PRO A 79 -2.08 -10.75 -10.03
N ASN A 80 -0.93 -11.32 -9.68
CA ASN A 80 -0.31 -11.21 -8.36
C ASN A 80 0.88 -10.28 -8.33
N VAL A 81 1.16 -9.58 -9.44
CA VAL A 81 2.24 -8.60 -9.54
C VAL A 81 1.65 -7.27 -9.99
N TRP A 82 1.98 -6.21 -9.25
CA TRP A 82 1.47 -4.89 -9.56
C TRP A 82 2.19 -4.26 -10.76
N PHE A 83 3.53 -4.06 -10.62
CA PHE A 83 4.30 -3.32 -11.63
C PHE A 83 4.30 -4.06 -12.96
N ARG A 84 3.95 -3.33 -14.03
CA ARG A 84 3.91 -3.82 -15.42
C ARG A 84 2.88 -4.93 -15.66
N ASN A 85 2.06 -5.23 -14.67
CA ASN A 85 1.01 -6.24 -14.78
C ASN A 85 -0.35 -5.62 -14.45
N VAL A 86 -0.82 -5.71 -13.21
CA VAL A 86 -2.12 -5.13 -12.84
C VAL A 86 -2.12 -3.62 -12.97
N GLU A 87 -0.97 -2.99 -12.83
CA GLU A 87 -0.77 -1.56 -13.08
C GLU A 87 -1.29 -1.16 -14.47
N ILE A 88 -1.02 -1.96 -15.48
CA ILE A 88 -1.43 -1.68 -16.86
C ILE A 88 -2.97 -1.72 -16.97
N ALA A 89 -3.60 -2.75 -16.43
CA ALA A 89 -5.07 -2.85 -16.44
C ALA A 89 -5.71 -1.69 -15.66
N THR A 90 -5.09 -1.29 -14.56
CA THR A 90 -5.56 -0.18 -13.73
C THR A 90 -5.49 1.14 -14.50
N ALA A 91 -4.36 1.39 -15.17
CA ALA A 91 -4.20 2.60 -15.97
C ALA A 91 -5.26 2.70 -17.08
N LYS A 92 -5.57 1.59 -17.72
CA LYS A 92 -6.54 1.54 -18.81
C LYS A 92 -7.99 1.75 -18.34
N LYS A 93 -8.37 1.17 -17.21
CA LYS A 93 -9.77 1.11 -16.79
C LYS A 93 -10.15 2.14 -15.73
N ILE A 94 -9.24 2.48 -14.85
CA ILE A 94 -9.48 3.45 -13.77
C ILE A 94 -8.81 4.78 -14.10
N GLY A 95 -7.57 4.72 -14.60
CA GLY A 95 -6.79 5.91 -14.90
C GLY A 95 -5.45 5.92 -14.18
N LEU A 96 -4.76 7.05 -14.28
CA LEU A 96 -3.40 7.19 -13.78
C LEU A 96 -3.33 7.54 -12.29
N GLU A 97 -4.42 7.99 -11.68
CA GLU A 97 -4.38 8.41 -10.28
C GLU A 97 -3.92 7.30 -9.34
N PRO A 98 -4.55 6.10 -9.31
CA PRO A 98 -4.05 5.04 -8.43
C PRO A 98 -2.66 4.55 -8.83
N VAL A 99 -2.32 4.57 -10.12
CA VAL A 99 -0.99 4.18 -10.58
C VAL A 99 0.07 5.12 -10.02
N ARG A 100 -0.16 6.43 -10.13
CA ARG A 100 0.76 7.44 -9.58
C ARG A 100 0.84 7.36 -8.06
N TYR A 101 -0.30 7.13 -7.41
CA TYR A 101 -0.36 7.01 -5.96
C TYR A 101 0.55 5.86 -5.47
N VAL A 102 0.42 4.68 -6.07
CA VAL A 102 1.25 3.53 -5.70
C VAL A 102 2.72 3.81 -5.98
N SER A 103 3.04 4.38 -7.15
CA SER A 103 4.43 4.70 -7.51
C SER A 103 5.05 5.70 -6.54
N ASN A 104 4.31 6.71 -6.12
CA ASN A 104 4.80 7.71 -5.19
C ASN A 104 5.04 7.10 -3.80
N ILE A 105 4.12 6.28 -3.32
CA ILE A 105 4.29 5.61 -2.03
C ILE A 105 5.49 4.66 -2.07
N TYR A 106 5.66 3.94 -3.17
CA TYR A 106 6.81 3.06 -3.35
C TYR A 106 8.13 3.83 -3.30
N LYS A 107 8.19 4.99 -3.95
CA LYS A 107 9.39 5.85 -3.90
C LYS A 107 9.68 6.32 -2.48
N TYR A 108 8.68 6.73 -1.72
CA TYR A 108 8.85 7.13 -0.32
C TYR A 108 9.31 5.95 0.53
N TYR A 109 8.74 4.78 0.30
CA TYR A 109 9.13 3.58 1.02
C TYR A 109 10.61 3.23 0.77
N ILE A 110 11.06 3.28 -0.48
CA ILE A 110 12.46 3.01 -0.83
C ILE A 110 13.39 4.05 -0.19
N ALA A 111 13.03 5.34 -0.27
CA ALA A 111 13.82 6.41 0.35
C ALA A 111 13.90 6.22 1.87
N TYR A 112 12.80 5.84 2.51
CA TYR A 112 12.77 5.55 3.94
C TYR A 112 13.69 4.38 4.30
N ARG A 113 13.61 3.28 3.55
CA ARG A 113 14.46 2.12 3.76
C ARG A 113 15.93 2.46 3.67
N LEU A 114 16.32 3.23 2.65
CA LEU A 114 17.71 3.65 2.50
C LEU A 114 18.17 4.53 3.65
N SER A 115 17.32 5.42 4.13
CA SER A 115 17.62 6.31 5.26
C SER A 115 17.80 5.53 6.55
N VAL A 116 16.94 4.56 6.81
CA VAL A 116 17.01 3.69 7.99
C VAL A 116 18.28 2.85 7.96
N ASP A 117 18.60 2.23 6.82
CA ASP A 117 19.81 1.43 6.67
C ASP A 117 21.07 2.28 6.92
N LYS A 118 21.09 3.50 6.40
CA LYS A 118 22.20 4.43 6.62
C LYS A 118 22.33 4.79 8.10
N TYR A 119 21.23 5.04 8.77
CA TYR A 119 21.22 5.32 10.20
C TYR A 119 21.81 4.18 11.01
N TYR A 120 21.38 2.95 10.77
CA TYR A 120 21.85 1.78 11.49
C TYR A 120 23.33 1.50 11.22
N ARG A 121 23.82 1.75 10.01
CA ARG A 121 25.23 1.63 9.69
C ARG A 121 26.08 2.63 10.51
N LYS A 122 25.62 3.87 10.61
CA LYS A 122 26.31 4.90 11.42
C LYS A 122 26.36 4.52 12.89
N GLU A 123 25.25 4.02 13.43
CA GLU A 123 25.19 3.59 14.82
C GLU A 123 26.12 2.40 15.08
N ALA A 124 26.20 1.45 14.17
CA ALA A 124 27.10 0.30 14.29
C ALA A 124 28.56 0.75 14.32
N VAL A 125 28.95 1.70 13.48
CA VAL A 125 30.30 2.25 13.46
C VAL A 125 30.62 2.96 14.78
N LYS A 126 29.69 3.78 15.29
CA LYS A 126 29.87 4.46 16.58
C LYS A 126 30.08 3.47 17.74
N LYS A 127 29.42 2.33 17.69
CA LYS A 127 29.52 1.29 18.71
C LYS A 127 30.69 0.35 18.49
N GLY A 128 31.45 0.53 17.42
CA GLY A 128 32.60 -0.31 17.10
C GLY A 128 32.27 -1.72 16.62
N TYR A 129 31.05 -1.95 16.20
CA TYR A 129 30.64 -3.27 15.71
C TYR A 129 31.06 -3.54 14.27
N ASN A 130 31.31 -2.50 13.52
CA ASN A 130 31.64 -2.61 12.11
C ASN A 130 33.12 -2.29 11.92
N LYS A 131 33.95 -3.30 12.05
CA LYS A 131 35.39 -3.14 11.93
C LYS A 131 35.90 -3.64 10.58
#